data_e0255284e00b53fafb624ca0bd2a5a16
#
_entry.id   e0255284e00b53fafb624ca0bd2a5a16
#
_cell.length_a   1.000
_cell.length_b   1.000
_cell.length_c   1.000
_cell.angle_alpha   90.00
_cell.angle_beta   90.00
_cell.angle_gamma   90.00
#
_symmetry.space_group_name_H-M   'P 1'
#
loop_
_entity.id
_entity.type
_entity.pdbx_description
1 polymer ?
#
loop_
_entity_poly.entity_id
_entity_poly.type
_entity_poly.pdbx_seq_one_letter_code
_entity_poly.pdbx_strand_id
1 'polypeptide(L)'
;MEEGKKRVATLVGCNYANTKNELHGCINDVMTMRDLLVSRFGFKQEDIEVLTDAPDSPILPTGANIRRSLGRMVANAKPGDVLFFHYSGHGTLIPSAWPFHHGFKADEAIVPCDFNLITDLDFRQLVDQLAWGVSFTIISDSCHSGGLIDKEKEQIGPSSSTIISELASDPVRDQNHKPKLIPFDSVLQHLSSLSGIVSSHIGDHLWHLFGPEMSASLINRKLPVKPSSSSSSLKRPADKDDGILLSGCQANETSADMSPEGNNETRKAYGAFSNSIQMVLREHDGVLSNRELVIRARRLLLEQGFAQQHPCLYCSDDNAEAPFLWQTGNVKINSTL
;
A
#
# COMPACT_ATOMS: atom_id res chain seq x y z
N MET A 1 -33.52 12.65 3.66
CA MET A 1 -32.40 12.47 4.62
C MET A 1 -31.16 12.29 3.79
N GLU A 2 -30.22 13.24 3.86
CA GLU A 2 -28.91 13.03 3.24
C GLU A 2 -28.29 11.78 3.90
N GLU A 3 -28.05 10.74 3.09
CA GLU A 3 -27.25 9.60 3.56
C GLU A 3 -25.90 10.15 4.00
N GLY A 4 -25.55 9.95 5.27
CA GLY A 4 -24.27 10.41 5.82
C GLY A 4 -23.12 9.78 5.03
N LYS A 5 -22.12 10.59 4.73
CA LYS A 5 -20.90 10.20 4.04
C LYS A 5 -20.25 9.01 4.73
N LYS A 6 -20.01 7.93 3.96
CA LYS A 6 -19.43 6.69 4.53
C LYS A 6 -17.90 6.75 4.60
N ARG A 7 -17.36 6.03 5.58
CA ARG A 7 -15.94 5.76 5.75
C ARG A 7 -15.73 4.27 5.71
N VAL A 8 -15.12 3.77 4.67
CA VAL A 8 -14.94 2.33 4.42
C VAL A 8 -13.46 1.99 4.33
N ALA A 9 -13.04 0.92 4.97
CA ALA A 9 -11.64 0.51 4.95
C ALA A 9 -11.47 -0.98 4.64
N THR A 10 -10.38 -1.29 3.95
CA THR A 10 -9.84 -2.65 3.78
C THR A 10 -8.41 -2.66 4.33
N LEU A 11 -8.16 -3.52 5.31
CA LEU A 11 -6.88 -3.65 5.98
C LEU A 11 -6.32 -5.05 5.75
N VAL A 12 -5.08 -5.14 5.26
CA VAL A 12 -4.46 -6.40 4.83
C VAL A 12 -3.11 -6.57 5.52
N GLY A 13 -2.98 -7.60 6.35
CA GLY A 13 -1.74 -7.96 7.04
C GLY A 13 -1.31 -9.39 6.74
N CYS A 14 -0.11 -9.57 6.19
CA CYS A 14 0.45 -10.87 5.83
C CYS A 14 1.74 -11.12 6.61
N ASN A 15 1.72 -12.09 7.52
CA ASN A 15 2.91 -12.54 8.27
C ASN A 15 3.61 -13.74 7.62
N TYR A 16 2.98 -14.46 6.70
CA TYR A 16 3.52 -15.66 6.02
C TYR A 16 4.09 -16.69 6.98
N ALA A 17 3.38 -16.93 8.08
CA ALA A 17 3.83 -17.77 9.19
C ALA A 17 4.28 -19.17 8.72
N ASN A 18 5.34 -19.70 9.33
CA ASN A 18 5.95 -21.00 9.02
C ASN A 18 6.51 -21.11 7.59
N THR A 19 6.83 -20.01 6.95
CA THR A 19 7.50 -19.98 5.65
C THR A 19 8.89 -19.33 5.75
N LYS A 20 9.73 -19.50 4.72
CA LYS A 20 11.00 -18.77 4.62
C LYS A 20 10.84 -17.24 4.52
N ASN A 21 9.64 -16.79 4.17
CA ASN A 21 9.29 -15.38 4.00
C ASN A 21 8.55 -14.82 5.23
N GLU A 22 8.58 -15.50 6.37
CA GLU A 22 7.85 -15.10 7.57
C GLU A 22 8.22 -13.68 8.03
N LEU A 23 7.19 -12.89 8.31
CA LEU A 23 7.22 -11.58 8.97
C LEU A 23 6.47 -11.68 10.31
N HIS A 24 6.62 -10.67 11.16
CA HIS A 24 6.02 -10.74 12.50
C HIS A 24 5.12 -9.56 12.84
N GLY A 25 5.31 -8.41 12.18
CA GLY A 25 4.65 -7.16 12.51
C GLY A 25 3.34 -6.89 11.76
N CYS A 26 3.12 -7.50 10.59
CA CYS A 26 2.10 -7.05 9.65
C CYS A 26 0.66 -7.16 10.17
N ILE A 27 0.36 -8.21 10.92
CA ILE A 27 -0.96 -8.36 11.57
C ILE A 27 -1.15 -7.30 12.65
N ASN A 28 -0.13 -7.03 13.47
CA ASN A 28 -0.20 -5.99 14.50
C ASN A 28 -0.41 -4.61 13.90
N ASP A 29 0.24 -4.32 12.76
CA ASP A 29 0.12 -3.05 12.05
C ASP A 29 -1.33 -2.75 11.67
N VAL A 30 -2.00 -3.72 11.03
CA VAL A 30 -3.37 -3.51 10.56
C VAL A 30 -4.38 -3.50 11.69
N MET A 31 -4.17 -4.28 12.74
CA MET A 31 -5.04 -4.26 13.93
C MET A 31 -4.93 -2.93 14.67
N THR A 32 -3.73 -2.41 14.82
CA THR A 32 -3.50 -1.09 15.43
C THR A 32 -4.09 0.04 14.56
N MET A 33 -3.97 -0.06 13.23
CA MET A 33 -4.59 0.89 12.31
C MET A 33 -6.11 0.85 12.41
N ARG A 34 -6.73 -0.34 12.47
CA ARG A 34 -8.18 -0.49 12.70
C ARG A 34 -8.64 0.29 13.92
N ASP A 35 -7.93 0.12 15.04
CA ASP A 35 -8.30 0.77 16.30
C ASP A 35 -8.18 2.31 16.20
N LEU A 36 -7.19 2.82 15.46
CA LEU A 36 -7.05 4.26 15.17
C LEU A 36 -8.18 4.77 14.26
N LEU A 37 -8.55 4.02 13.21
CA LEU A 37 -9.64 4.39 12.32
C LEU A 37 -10.96 4.54 13.09
N VAL A 38 -11.25 3.62 14.00
CA VAL A 38 -12.47 3.66 14.82
C VAL A 38 -12.42 4.79 15.84
N SER A 39 -11.33 4.87 16.63
CA SER A 39 -11.25 5.79 17.77
C SER A 39 -11.05 7.25 17.38
N ARG A 40 -10.35 7.51 16.27
CA ARG A 40 -9.96 8.87 15.89
C ARG A 40 -10.62 9.39 14.61
N PHE A 41 -10.83 8.51 13.61
CA PHE A 41 -11.28 8.93 12.30
C PHE A 41 -12.76 8.63 12.02
N GLY A 42 -13.49 8.11 13.01
CA GLY A 42 -14.94 7.91 12.92
C GLY A 42 -15.35 6.82 11.92
N PHE A 43 -14.46 5.88 11.59
CA PHE A 43 -14.85 4.68 10.86
C PHE A 43 -15.69 3.79 11.79
N LYS A 44 -16.75 3.21 11.25
CA LYS A 44 -17.50 2.19 11.99
C LYS A 44 -16.85 0.84 11.84
N GLN A 45 -16.86 0.04 12.89
CA GLN A 45 -16.22 -1.27 12.87
C GLN A 45 -16.79 -2.20 11.79
N GLU A 46 -18.08 -2.12 11.52
CA GLU A 46 -18.77 -2.87 10.47
C GLU A 46 -18.39 -2.44 9.02
N ASP A 47 -17.83 -1.23 8.85
CA ASP A 47 -17.37 -0.71 7.57
C ASP A 47 -15.83 -0.93 7.36
N ILE A 48 -15.18 -1.68 8.26
CA ILE A 48 -13.76 -2.04 8.18
C ILE A 48 -13.65 -3.54 7.95
N GLU A 49 -13.16 -3.95 6.78
CA GLU A 49 -12.82 -5.34 6.49
C GLU A 49 -11.34 -5.60 6.77
N VAL A 50 -11.05 -6.60 7.61
CA VAL A 50 -9.68 -6.99 7.98
C VAL A 50 -9.38 -8.37 7.41
N LEU A 51 -8.31 -8.47 6.62
CA LEU A 51 -7.82 -9.70 6.01
C LEU A 51 -6.42 -9.98 6.56
N THR A 52 -6.27 -11.09 7.30
CA THR A 52 -4.97 -11.49 7.83
C THR A 52 -4.75 -12.99 7.64
N ASP A 53 -3.50 -13.43 7.67
CA ASP A 53 -3.12 -14.84 7.62
C ASP A 53 -2.93 -15.45 9.02
N ALA A 54 -3.54 -14.82 10.04
CA ALA A 54 -3.66 -15.43 11.36
C ALA A 54 -4.53 -16.71 11.30
N PRO A 55 -4.23 -17.71 12.15
CA PRO A 55 -4.97 -19.00 12.12
C PRO A 55 -6.47 -18.89 12.33
N ASP A 56 -6.92 -17.87 13.07
CA ASP A 56 -8.32 -17.60 13.41
C ASP A 56 -8.95 -16.49 12.54
N SER A 57 -8.26 -16.04 11.50
CA SER A 57 -8.76 -14.99 10.63
C SER A 57 -9.99 -15.46 9.83
N PRO A 58 -11.08 -14.70 9.83
CA PRO A 58 -12.29 -15.06 9.08
C PRO A 58 -12.08 -14.96 7.56
N ILE A 59 -11.16 -14.12 7.10
CA ILE A 59 -10.88 -13.90 5.69
C ILE A 59 -9.36 -13.85 5.49
N LEU A 60 -8.85 -14.82 4.74
CA LEU A 60 -7.42 -14.85 4.39
C LEU A 60 -7.09 -13.76 3.36
N PRO A 61 -5.90 -13.15 3.45
CA PRO A 61 -5.42 -12.13 2.53
C PRO A 61 -4.88 -12.75 1.23
N THR A 62 -5.71 -13.55 0.55
CA THR A 62 -5.42 -14.07 -0.79
C THR A 62 -5.58 -12.96 -1.82
N GLY A 63 -4.89 -13.04 -2.96
CA GLY A 63 -5.04 -12.06 -4.03
C GLY A 63 -6.48 -11.90 -4.50
N ALA A 64 -7.24 -12.99 -4.59
CA ALA A 64 -8.65 -12.97 -4.94
C ALA A 64 -9.51 -12.22 -3.90
N ASN A 65 -9.30 -12.49 -2.61
CA ASN A 65 -10.06 -11.84 -1.54
C ASN A 65 -9.75 -10.35 -1.44
N ILE A 66 -8.48 -9.96 -1.55
CA ILE A 66 -8.07 -8.56 -1.54
C ILE A 66 -8.70 -7.81 -2.71
N ARG A 67 -8.59 -8.32 -3.96
CA ARG A 67 -9.21 -7.68 -5.13
C ARG A 67 -10.72 -7.58 -5.01
N ARG A 68 -11.37 -8.62 -4.47
CA ARG A 68 -12.83 -8.61 -4.23
C ARG A 68 -13.23 -7.54 -3.21
N SER A 69 -12.48 -7.41 -2.11
CA SER A 69 -12.71 -6.38 -1.10
C SER A 69 -12.57 -4.98 -1.66
N LEU A 70 -11.44 -4.70 -2.34
CA LEU A 70 -11.17 -3.42 -2.99
C LEU A 70 -12.20 -3.08 -4.07
N GLY A 71 -12.53 -4.05 -4.93
CA GLY A 71 -13.55 -3.88 -5.97
C GLY A 71 -14.93 -3.54 -5.41
N ARG A 72 -15.37 -4.20 -4.32
CA ARG A 72 -16.62 -3.87 -3.63
C ARG A 72 -16.57 -2.46 -3.01
N MET A 73 -15.46 -2.11 -2.39
CA MET A 73 -15.27 -0.81 -1.75
C MET A 73 -15.40 0.31 -2.79
N VAL A 74 -14.73 0.19 -3.92
CA VAL A 74 -14.77 1.19 -5.01
C VAL A 74 -16.13 1.23 -5.71
N ALA A 75 -16.71 0.06 -6.06
CA ALA A 75 -17.98 -0.02 -6.77
C ALA A 75 -19.18 0.54 -5.98
N ASN A 76 -19.13 0.50 -4.65
CA ASN A 76 -20.20 0.99 -3.78
C ASN A 76 -20.00 2.43 -3.32
N ALA A 77 -18.87 3.06 -3.64
CA ALA A 77 -18.54 4.39 -3.19
C ALA A 77 -19.38 5.47 -3.86
N LYS A 78 -19.80 6.45 -3.08
CA LYS A 78 -20.58 7.60 -3.51
C LYS A 78 -19.79 8.90 -3.31
N PRO A 79 -20.08 9.97 -4.05
CA PRO A 79 -19.45 11.28 -3.86
C PRO A 79 -19.46 11.70 -2.38
N GLY A 80 -18.29 12.01 -1.87
CA GLY A 80 -18.08 12.42 -0.48
C GLY A 80 -17.69 11.27 0.46
N ASP A 81 -17.69 10.02 0.02
CA ASP A 81 -17.19 8.89 0.83
C ASP A 81 -15.66 8.94 0.96
N VAL A 82 -15.17 8.38 2.06
CA VAL A 82 -13.74 8.24 2.35
C VAL A 82 -13.39 6.75 2.34
N LEU A 83 -12.55 6.36 1.39
CA LEU A 83 -12.03 5.01 1.26
C LEU A 83 -10.59 4.95 1.80
N PHE A 84 -10.29 3.87 2.49
CA PHE A 84 -8.96 3.64 3.04
C PHE A 84 -8.49 2.20 2.79
N PHE A 85 -7.29 2.06 2.29
CA PHE A 85 -6.62 0.77 2.14
C PHE A 85 -5.28 0.79 2.88
N HIS A 86 -5.03 -0.21 3.72
CA HIS A 86 -3.73 -0.39 4.36
C HIS A 86 -3.24 -1.80 4.09
N TYR A 87 -2.06 -1.90 3.53
CA TYR A 87 -1.33 -3.14 3.33
C TYR A 87 -0.05 -3.14 4.15
N SER A 88 0.19 -4.22 4.88
CA SER A 88 1.45 -4.54 5.54
C SER A 88 1.84 -5.98 5.19
N GLY A 89 2.95 -6.13 4.47
CA GLY A 89 3.40 -7.42 3.93
C GLY A 89 4.56 -7.24 2.95
N HIS A 90 4.88 -8.31 2.23
CA HIS A 90 5.92 -8.26 1.20
C HIS A 90 5.49 -7.56 -0.07
N GLY A 91 6.44 -6.90 -0.73
CA GLY A 91 6.35 -6.46 -2.10
C GLY A 91 7.36 -7.18 -2.99
N THR A 92 7.19 -7.05 -4.30
CA THR A 92 8.14 -7.56 -5.30
C THR A 92 8.16 -6.67 -6.53
N LEU A 93 9.27 -6.69 -7.27
CA LEU A 93 9.40 -6.05 -8.59
C LEU A 93 9.33 -7.11 -9.67
N ILE A 94 8.37 -7.00 -10.57
CA ILE A 94 8.21 -7.89 -11.71
C ILE A 94 9.00 -7.28 -12.89
N PRO A 95 10.03 -7.94 -13.41
CA PRO A 95 10.81 -7.42 -14.53
C PRO A 95 9.94 -7.12 -15.74
N SER A 96 10.18 -5.99 -16.42
CA SER A 96 9.51 -5.69 -17.68
C SER A 96 9.84 -6.76 -18.73
N ALA A 97 8.83 -7.32 -19.37
CA ALA A 97 9.01 -8.30 -20.44
C ALA A 97 9.59 -7.69 -21.74
N TRP A 98 9.70 -6.36 -21.85
CA TRP A 98 10.08 -5.67 -23.07
C TRP A 98 11.33 -4.79 -22.89
N PRO A 99 12.49 -5.17 -23.48
CA PRO A 99 13.72 -4.39 -23.40
C PRO A 99 13.74 -3.12 -24.28
N PHE A 100 12.68 -2.82 -25.06
CA PHE A 100 12.73 -1.83 -26.15
C PHE A 100 11.81 -0.60 -25.98
N HIS A 101 11.04 -0.45 -24.92
CA HIS A 101 10.29 0.78 -24.69
C HIS A 101 10.87 1.58 -23.53
N HIS A 102 11.42 2.72 -23.87
CA HIS A 102 11.84 3.88 -23.05
C HIS A 102 11.81 3.70 -21.52
N GLY A 103 12.96 3.29 -20.95
CA GLY A 103 13.18 3.19 -19.52
C GLY A 103 12.59 1.91 -18.93
N PHE A 104 13.43 0.97 -18.52
CA PHE A 104 13.08 -0.28 -17.86
C PHE A 104 12.34 -0.01 -16.53
N LYS A 105 11.05 0.25 -16.58
CA LYS A 105 10.25 0.30 -15.35
C LYS A 105 9.74 -1.12 -15.09
N ALA A 106 10.20 -1.72 -14.00
CA ALA A 106 9.61 -2.94 -13.47
C ALA A 106 8.23 -2.61 -12.90
N ASP A 107 7.28 -3.55 -12.99
CA ASP A 107 5.99 -3.36 -12.34
C ASP A 107 6.12 -3.70 -10.86
N GLU A 108 5.57 -2.86 -10.02
CA GLU A 108 5.51 -3.08 -8.59
C GLU A 108 4.29 -3.95 -8.24
N ALA A 109 4.45 -4.86 -7.30
CA ALA A 109 3.35 -5.70 -6.85
C ALA A 109 3.41 -5.99 -5.35
N ILE A 110 2.26 -6.00 -4.70
CA ILE A 110 2.12 -6.60 -3.37
C ILE A 110 2.00 -8.12 -3.50
N VAL A 111 2.48 -8.83 -2.49
CA VAL A 111 2.50 -10.30 -2.46
C VAL A 111 1.49 -10.81 -1.43
N PRO A 112 0.27 -11.20 -1.81
CA PRO A 112 -0.69 -11.83 -0.93
C PRO A 112 -0.18 -13.15 -0.33
N CYS A 113 -0.82 -13.67 0.72
CA CYS A 113 -0.38 -14.89 1.40
C CYS A 113 -0.38 -16.14 0.50
N ASP A 114 -1.15 -16.14 -0.59
CA ASP A 114 -1.21 -17.19 -1.62
C ASP A 114 -0.31 -16.92 -2.84
N PHE A 115 0.47 -15.83 -2.84
CA PHE A 115 1.31 -15.39 -3.96
C PHE A 115 0.55 -15.05 -5.27
N ASN A 116 -0.76 -14.88 -5.21
CA ASN A 116 -1.56 -14.36 -6.32
C ASN A 116 -1.42 -12.84 -6.41
N LEU A 117 -0.36 -12.38 -7.05
CA LEU A 117 0.13 -11.00 -7.06
C LEU A 117 -0.95 -9.97 -7.44
N ILE A 118 -0.86 -8.79 -6.83
CA ILE A 118 -1.66 -7.61 -7.20
C ILE A 118 -0.69 -6.50 -7.60
N THR A 119 -0.80 -6.05 -8.84
CA THR A 119 0.15 -5.12 -9.46
C THR A 119 -0.29 -3.67 -9.31
N ASP A 120 0.63 -2.75 -9.58
CA ASP A 120 0.38 -1.32 -9.74
C ASP A 120 -0.73 -1.03 -10.77
N LEU A 121 -0.79 -1.80 -11.87
CA LEU A 121 -1.87 -1.68 -12.87
C LEU A 121 -3.24 -2.06 -12.32
N ASP A 122 -3.32 -3.03 -11.41
CA ASP A 122 -4.58 -3.37 -10.73
C ASP A 122 -5.05 -2.22 -9.85
N PHE A 123 -4.14 -1.60 -9.08
CA PHE A 123 -4.45 -0.42 -8.27
C PHE A 123 -4.85 0.78 -9.14
N ARG A 124 -4.13 1.01 -10.25
CA ARG A 124 -4.49 2.08 -11.20
C ARG A 124 -5.91 1.90 -11.74
N GLN A 125 -6.28 0.67 -12.12
CA GLN A 125 -7.63 0.38 -12.59
C GLN A 125 -8.70 0.63 -11.52
N LEU A 126 -8.41 0.36 -10.25
CA LEU A 126 -9.32 0.66 -9.14
C LEU A 126 -9.50 2.17 -8.96
N VAL A 127 -8.41 2.93 -8.96
CA VAL A 127 -8.44 4.40 -8.85
C VAL A 127 -9.19 5.02 -10.05
N ASP A 128 -8.98 4.47 -11.25
CA ASP A 128 -9.68 4.92 -12.47
C ASP A 128 -11.20 4.70 -12.42
N GLN A 129 -11.70 3.80 -11.58
CA GLN A 129 -13.13 3.51 -11.40
C GLN A 129 -13.80 4.36 -10.31
N LEU A 130 -13.05 5.14 -9.53
CA LEU A 130 -13.60 5.94 -8.45
C LEU A 130 -14.64 6.93 -9.00
N ALA A 131 -15.75 7.07 -8.28
CA ALA A 131 -16.71 8.13 -8.55
C ALA A 131 -16.11 9.49 -8.20
N TRP A 132 -16.49 10.52 -8.94
CA TRP A 132 -16.03 11.88 -8.67
C TRP A 132 -16.37 12.31 -7.23
N GLY A 133 -15.40 12.91 -6.51
CA GLY A 133 -15.58 13.38 -5.14
C GLY A 133 -15.45 12.30 -4.07
N VAL A 134 -15.00 11.08 -4.41
CA VAL A 134 -14.56 10.06 -3.46
C VAL A 134 -13.09 10.29 -3.13
N SER A 135 -12.75 10.27 -1.85
CA SER A 135 -11.34 10.27 -1.41
C SER A 135 -10.88 8.84 -1.19
N PHE A 136 -9.78 8.43 -1.83
CA PHE A 136 -9.18 7.11 -1.63
C PHE A 136 -7.72 7.22 -1.20
N THR A 137 -7.45 6.85 0.05
CA THR A 137 -6.10 6.83 0.62
C THR A 137 -5.58 5.41 0.72
N ILE A 138 -4.37 5.19 0.20
CA ILE A 138 -3.64 3.92 0.24
C ILE A 138 -2.40 4.12 1.12
N ILE A 139 -2.22 3.27 2.12
CA ILE A 139 -0.95 3.10 2.84
C ILE A 139 -0.38 1.73 2.49
N SER A 140 0.84 1.70 1.97
CA SER A 140 1.54 0.44 1.69
C SER A 140 2.86 0.39 2.44
N ASP A 141 2.91 -0.48 3.44
CA ASP A 141 4.13 -0.81 4.18
C ASP A 141 4.72 -2.12 3.63
N SER A 142 5.25 -1.99 2.41
CA SER A 142 5.97 -3.04 1.67
C SER A 142 7.10 -2.39 0.88
N CYS A 143 8.08 -3.21 0.49
CA CYS A 143 9.09 -2.76 -0.47
C CYS A 143 8.46 -2.56 -1.85
N HIS A 144 9.03 -1.65 -2.64
CA HIS A 144 8.55 -1.37 -4.00
C HIS A 144 7.06 -1.01 -4.07
N SER A 145 6.66 -0.02 -3.30
CA SER A 145 5.26 0.47 -3.30
C SER A 145 5.13 1.91 -3.77
N GLY A 146 6.22 2.54 -4.18
CA GLY A 146 6.24 3.94 -4.62
C GLY A 146 5.52 4.20 -5.94
N GLY A 147 5.31 3.19 -6.76
CA GLY A 147 4.60 3.27 -8.04
C GLY A 147 3.24 2.58 -8.07
N LEU A 148 2.68 2.13 -6.91
CA LEU A 148 1.41 1.40 -6.87
C LEU A 148 0.23 2.14 -7.50
N ILE A 149 0.22 3.48 -7.53
CA ILE A 149 -0.70 4.27 -8.34
C ILE A 149 0.11 5.10 -9.33
N ASP A 150 0.55 4.45 -10.41
CA ASP A 150 1.30 5.09 -11.50
C ASP A 150 0.52 6.31 -12.05
N LYS A 151 1.23 7.40 -12.36
CA LYS A 151 0.77 8.70 -12.85
C LYS A 151 0.39 9.74 -11.79
N GLU A 152 0.30 9.42 -10.52
CA GLU A 152 0.16 10.45 -9.51
C GLU A 152 1.47 11.24 -9.35
N LYS A 153 1.34 12.53 -9.04
CA LYS A 153 2.49 13.41 -8.86
C LYS A 153 3.25 13.05 -7.60
N GLU A 154 4.58 12.89 -7.72
CA GLU A 154 5.45 12.78 -6.55
C GLU A 154 5.46 14.10 -5.77
N GLN A 155 4.92 14.06 -4.56
CA GLN A 155 4.91 15.19 -3.61
C GLN A 155 6.08 15.12 -2.64
N ILE A 156 6.41 13.89 -2.21
CA ILE A 156 7.57 13.55 -1.39
C ILE A 156 8.15 12.28 -1.97
N GLY A 157 9.41 12.31 -2.39
CA GLY A 157 10.07 11.16 -3.01
C GLY A 157 11.56 11.38 -3.20
N PRO A 158 12.20 10.64 -4.09
CA PRO A 158 13.65 10.73 -4.36
C PRO A 158 14.13 12.12 -4.75
N SER A 159 13.32 12.87 -5.50
CA SER A 159 13.64 14.22 -5.97
C SER A 159 13.49 15.30 -4.88
N SER A 160 12.79 15.00 -3.78
CA SER A 160 12.59 15.95 -2.67
C SER A 160 13.59 15.78 -1.51
N SER A 161 14.65 15.00 -1.70
CA SER A 161 15.64 14.66 -0.65
C SER A 161 16.51 15.82 -0.15
N THR A 162 16.27 17.06 -0.60
CA THR A 162 17.06 18.24 -0.24
C THR A 162 16.88 18.70 1.22
N ILE A 163 15.93 18.15 1.98
CA ILE A 163 15.59 18.70 3.31
C ILE A 163 16.23 17.90 4.48
N ILE A 164 16.76 16.71 4.28
CA ILE A 164 17.24 15.85 5.38
C ILE A 164 18.72 15.44 5.28
N SER A 165 19.46 15.91 4.28
CA SER A 165 20.88 15.53 4.09
C SER A 165 21.85 16.07 5.18
N GLU A 166 21.39 16.89 6.10
CA GLU A 166 22.25 17.50 7.13
C GLU A 166 22.30 16.73 8.45
N LEU A 167 21.54 15.66 8.63
CA LEU A 167 21.47 14.90 9.88
C LEU A 167 22.02 13.48 9.82
N ALA A 168 22.73 13.12 8.77
CA ALA A 168 23.33 11.79 8.63
C ALA A 168 24.56 11.66 9.55
N SER A 169 24.33 11.36 10.81
CA SER A 169 25.30 10.67 11.66
C SER A 169 25.32 9.18 11.30
N ASP A 170 26.48 8.52 11.46
CA ASP A 170 26.75 7.13 11.09
C ASP A 170 25.56 6.18 11.35
N PRO A 171 25.18 5.32 10.42
CA PRO A 171 24.04 4.43 10.59
C PRO A 171 24.33 3.45 11.72
N VAL A 172 23.59 3.59 12.80
CA VAL A 172 23.48 2.50 13.79
C VAL A 172 22.82 1.35 13.02
N ARG A 173 23.61 0.31 12.72
CA ARG A 173 23.12 -0.93 12.13
C ARG A 173 22.24 -1.62 13.17
N ASP A 174 20.96 -1.39 13.12
CA ASP A 174 20.01 -2.24 13.82
C ASP A 174 19.93 -3.57 13.06
N GLN A 175 20.39 -4.64 13.70
CA GLN A 175 20.59 -5.96 13.08
C GLN A 175 19.32 -6.82 13.12
N ASN A 176 18.19 -6.32 13.68
CA ASN A 176 17.01 -7.15 13.97
C ASN A 176 15.79 -6.84 13.10
N HIS A 177 15.98 -6.33 11.89
CA HIS A 177 14.86 -6.12 10.97
C HIS A 177 14.94 -7.05 9.76
N LYS A 178 13.77 -7.48 9.28
CA LYS A 178 13.62 -8.20 8.02
C LYS A 178 13.10 -7.25 6.93
N PRO A 179 13.66 -7.28 5.71
CA PRO A 179 13.09 -6.52 4.60
C PRO A 179 11.75 -7.11 4.18
N LYS A 180 10.76 -6.26 3.95
CA LYS A 180 9.45 -6.65 3.39
C LYS A 180 9.53 -6.85 1.87
N LEU A 181 10.50 -7.63 1.43
CA LEU A 181 10.81 -7.91 0.03
C LEU A 181 10.89 -9.41 -0.21
N ILE A 182 10.21 -9.88 -1.26
CA ILE A 182 10.49 -11.18 -1.86
C ILE A 182 11.08 -10.92 -3.25
N PRO A 183 12.34 -11.31 -3.53
CA PRO A 183 12.92 -11.22 -4.86
C PRO A 183 12.06 -11.96 -5.90
N PHE A 184 11.91 -11.38 -7.09
CA PHE A 184 11.06 -11.95 -8.14
C PHE A 184 11.38 -13.41 -8.47
N ASP A 185 12.66 -13.76 -8.54
CA ASP A 185 13.08 -15.15 -8.79
C ASP A 185 12.59 -16.12 -7.71
N SER A 186 12.52 -15.66 -6.46
CA SER A 186 11.97 -16.45 -5.34
C SER A 186 10.45 -16.62 -5.45
N VAL A 187 9.74 -15.57 -5.91
CA VAL A 187 8.30 -15.66 -6.22
C VAL A 187 8.06 -16.64 -7.36
N LEU A 188 8.81 -16.51 -8.44
CA LEU A 188 8.69 -17.40 -9.62
C LEU A 188 8.99 -18.85 -9.23
N GLN A 189 10.06 -19.10 -8.47
CA GLN A 189 10.41 -20.44 -8.00
C GLN A 189 9.30 -21.05 -7.13
N HIS A 190 8.71 -20.25 -6.23
CA HIS A 190 7.61 -20.70 -5.38
C HIS A 190 6.39 -21.10 -6.22
N LEU A 191 5.96 -20.24 -7.14
CA LEU A 191 4.83 -20.49 -8.02
C LEU A 191 5.08 -21.66 -8.97
N SER A 192 6.32 -21.82 -9.48
CA SER A 192 6.72 -22.98 -10.28
C SER A 192 6.60 -24.28 -9.50
N SER A 193 7.03 -24.29 -8.24
CA SER A 193 6.91 -25.45 -7.35
C SER A 193 5.44 -25.83 -7.09
N LEU A 194 4.56 -24.85 -6.92
CA LEU A 194 3.13 -25.08 -6.68
C LEU A 194 2.39 -25.53 -7.92
N SER A 195 2.66 -24.92 -9.08
CA SER A 195 1.96 -25.21 -10.33
C SER A 195 2.46 -26.50 -11.01
N GLY A 196 3.70 -26.90 -10.73
CA GLY A 196 4.34 -28.07 -11.38
C GLY A 196 4.64 -27.88 -12.86
N ILE A 197 4.45 -26.68 -13.42
CA ILE A 197 4.78 -26.39 -14.83
C ILE A 197 6.15 -25.76 -14.98
N VAL A 198 6.77 -25.95 -16.14
CA VAL A 198 8.06 -25.33 -16.49
C VAL A 198 7.80 -24.13 -17.38
N SER A 199 7.91 -22.94 -16.83
CA SER A 199 7.81 -21.67 -17.57
C SER A 199 8.67 -20.61 -16.91
N SER A 200 9.26 -19.72 -17.71
CA SER A 200 9.91 -18.48 -17.24
C SER A 200 8.93 -17.31 -17.08
N HIS A 201 7.65 -17.51 -17.50
CA HIS A 201 6.63 -16.46 -17.44
C HIS A 201 5.73 -16.66 -16.22
N ILE A 202 5.74 -15.69 -15.32
CA ILE A 202 4.94 -15.74 -14.09
C ILE A 202 3.44 -15.89 -14.36
N GLY A 203 2.93 -15.28 -15.43
CA GLY A 203 1.52 -15.37 -15.83
C GLY A 203 1.04 -16.79 -16.12
N ASP A 204 1.94 -17.70 -16.57
CA ASP A 204 1.59 -19.11 -16.83
C ASP A 204 1.30 -19.84 -15.53
N HIS A 205 2.14 -19.63 -14.52
CA HIS A 205 1.97 -20.22 -13.20
C HIS A 205 0.72 -19.68 -12.51
N LEU A 206 0.53 -18.37 -12.56
CA LEU A 206 -0.63 -17.72 -11.94
C LEU A 206 -1.94 -18.17 -12.62
N TRP A 207 -1.96 -18.27 -13.95
CA TRP A 207 -3.13 -18.77 -14.66
C TRP A 207 -3.45 -20.23 -14.31
N HIS A 208 -2.41 -21.06 -14.20
CA HIS A 208 -2.58 -22.47 -13.84
C HIS A 208 -3.14 -22.65 -12.42
N LEU A 209 -2.68 -21.81 -11.47
CA LEU A 209 -3.06 -21.90 -10.06
C LEU A 209 -4.39 -21.21 -9.75
N PHE A 210 -4.65 -20.06 -10.36
CA PHE A 210 -5.73 -19.16 -9.95
C PHE A 210 -6.74 -18.87 -11.06
N GLY A 211 -6.45 -19.26 -12.33
CA GLY A 211 -7.34 -19.00 -13.44
C GLY A 211 -7.75 -17.53 -13.56
N PRO A 212 -9.06 -17.23 -13.72
CA PRO A 212 -9.54 -15.85 -13.86
C PRO A 212 -9.42 -15.01 -12.58
N GLU A 213 -9.07 -15.61 -11.44
CA GLU A 213 -8.82 -14.89 -10.18
C GLU A 213 -7.40 -14.35 -10.07
N MET A 214 -6.54 -14.51 -11.07
CA MET A 214 -5.25 -13.81 -11.15
C MET A 214 -5.41 -12.36 -11.63
N SER A 215 -4.34 -11.55 -11.49
CA SER A 215 -4.30 -10.22 -12.08
C SER A 215 -4.41 -10.25 -13.59
N ALA A 216 -5.36 -9.52 -14.16
CA ALA A 216 -5.55 -9.40 -15.60
C ALA A 216 -4.34 -8.74 -16.29
N SER A 217 -3.60 -7.89 -15.60
CA SER A 217 -2.39 -7.24 -16.11
C SER A 217 -1.28 -8.24 -16.45
N LEU A 218 -1.25 -9.38 -15.76
CA LEU A 218 -0.26 -10.43 -15.95
C LEU A 218 -0.64 -11.46 -17.02
N ILE A 219 -1.91 -11.52 -17.42
CA ILE A 219 -2.38 -12.39 -18.53
C ILE A 219 -1.84 -11.89 -19.88
N ASN A 220 -1.90 -10.58 -20.11
CA ASN A 220 -1.65 -9.97 -21.42
C ASN A 220 -0.16 -9.80 -21.76
N ARG A 221 0.75 -10.20 -20.91
CA ARG A 221 2.20 -10.06 -21.15
C ARG A 221 2.73 -10.97 -22.28
N LYS A 222 1.94 -11.92 -22.77
CA LYS A 222 2.32 -12.83 -23.86
C LYS A 222 2.09 -12.29 -25.28
N LEU A 223 1.22 -11.29 -25.45
CA LEU A 223 0.86 -10.79 -26.76
C LEU A 223 1.40 -9.38 -26.97
N PRO A 224 2.03 -9.08 -28.14
CA PRO A 224 2.24 -7.70 -28.54
C PRO A 224 0.85 -7.07 -28.67
N VAL A 225 0.45 -6.29 -27.68
CA VAL A 225 -0.78 -5.49 -27.77
C VAL A 225 -0.55 -4.49 -28.90
N LYS A 226 -1.11 -4.76 -30.10
CA LYS A 226 -1.38 -3.68 -31.03
C LYS A 226 -2.22 -2.67 -30.28
N PRO A 227 -1.85 -1.37 -30.25
CA PRO A 227 -2.71 -0.37 -29.67
C PRO A 227 -4.06 -0.49 -30.37
N SER A 228 -5.05 -1.06 -29.69
CA SER A 228 -6.42 -1.09 -30.16
C SER A 228 -6.93 0.35 -30.12
N SER A 229 -7.08 0.93 -31.30
CA SER A 229 -7.63 2.24 -31.55
C SER A 229 -9.16 2.30 -31.34
N SER A 230 -9.69 1.62 -30.34
CA SER A 230 -11.12 1.62 -30.04
C SER A 230 -11.43 1.27 -28.57
N SER A 231 -10.90 2.04 -27.65
CA SER A 231 -11.65 2.37 -26.45
C SER A 231 -12.05 3.83 -26.61
N SER A 232 -13.32 4.08 -26.81
CA SER A 232 -13.93 5.39 -26.61
C SER A 232 -13.83 5.69 -25.11
N SER A 233 -12.61 6.01 -24.64
CA SER A 233 -12.42 6.65 -23.36
C SER A 233 -13.12 8.01 -23.53
N LEU A 234 -14.28 8.15 -22.91
CA LEU A 234 -14.75 9.47 -22.52
C LEU A 234 -13.51 10.15 -21.95
N LYS A 235 -13.00 11.19 -22.65
CA LYS A 235 -11.85 11.97 -22.19
C LYS A 235 -12.21 12.46 -20.81
N ARG A 236 -11.62 11.84 -19.78
CA ARG A 236 -11.66 12.40 -18.44
C ARG A 236 -11.08 13.81 -18.52
N PRO A 237 -11.64 14.79 -17.81
CA PRO A 237 -10.96 16.05 -17.61
C PRO A 237 -9.55 15.73 -17.08
N ALA A 238 -8.54 16.45 -17.60
CA ALA A 238 -7.12 16.22 -17.31
C ALA A 238 -6.74 16.40 -15.81
N ASP A 239 -7.68 16.82 -14.98
CA ASP A 239 -7.49 17.23 -13.58
C ASP A 239 -8.21 16.32 -12.58
N LYS A 240 -8.52 15.06 -12.92
CA LYS A 240 -9.13 14.15 -11.94
C LYS A 240 -8.07 13.54 -11.06
N ASP A 241 -7.95 14.09 -9.86
CA ASP A 241 -7.12 13.62 -8.77
C ASP A 241 -7.89 12.58 -7.96
N ASP A 242 -7.55 11.33 -8.16
CA ASP A 242 -8.38 10.23 -7.72
C ASP A 242 -7.73 9.34 -6.64
N GLY A 243 -6.46 9.55 -6.27
CA GLY A 243 -5.79 8.69 -5.31
C GLY A 243 -4.69 9.35 -4.49
N ILE A 244 -4.52 8.88 -3.26
CA ILE A 244 -3.46 9.32 -2.34
C ILE A 244 -2.69 8.07 -1.92
N LEU A 245 -1.40 7.99 -2.26
CA LEU A 245 -0.53 6.89 -1.86
C LEU A 245 0.54 7.38 -0.89
N LEU A 246 0.53 6.78 0.30
CA LEU A 246 1.62 6.84 1.27
C LEU A 246 2.40 5.52 1.17
N SER A 247 3.57 5.56 0.58
CA SER A 247 4.47 4.39 0.42
C SER A 247 5.50 4.34 1.53
N GLY A 248 5.79 3.14 2.03
CA GLY A 248 6.74 2.93 3.13
C GLY A 248 8.20 3.22 2.80
N CYS A 249 8.56 3.22 1.51
CA CYS A 249 9.93 3.47 1.05
C CYS A 249 9.94 3.90 -0.41
N GLN A 250 11.10 4.35 -0.89
CA GLN A 250 11.34 4.61 -2.32
C GLN A 250 11.45 3.30 -3.11
N ALA A 251 11.36 3.39 -4.45
CA ALA A 251 11.36 2.23 -5.33
C ALA A 251 12.63 1.35 -5.24
N ASN A 252 13.76 1.93 -4.86
CA ASN A 252 15.06 1.25 -4.69
C ASN A 252 15.41 0.92 -3.24
N GLU A 253 14.48 1.14 -2.31
CA GLU A 253 14.66 0.93 -0.89
C GLU A 253 13.81 -0.23 -0.38
N THR A 254 13.98 -0.58 0.90
CA THR A 254 13.22 -1.63 1.56
C THR A 254 12.48 -1.09 2.78
N SER A 255 11.23 -1.51 2.97
CA SER A 255 10.50 -1.37 4.24
C SER A 255 10.95 -2.44 5.22
N ALA A 256 11.04 -2.08 6.49
CA ALA A 256 11.52 -2.97 7.55
C ALA A 256 10.38 -3.55 8.38
N ASP A 257 10.46 -4.86 8.68
CA ASP A 257 9.67 -5.57 9.68
C ASP A 257 10.52 -5.77 10.93
N MET A 258 10.06 -5.24 12.06
CA MET A 258 10.77 -5.28 13.34
C MET A 258 10.25 -6.39 14.22
N SER A 259 11.15 -7.26 14.65
CA SER A 259 10.89 -8.21 15.73
C SER A 259 11.48 -7.67 17.03
N PRO A 260 10.76 -7.74 18.18
CA PRO A 260 11.34 -7.34 19.46
C PRO A 260 12.56 -8.21 19.81
N GLU A 261 13.61 -7.59 20.32
CA GLU A 261 14.76 -8.33 20.86
C GLU A 261 14.39 -9.07 22.15
N GLY A 262 14.74 -10.36 22.19
CA GLY A 262 14.65 -11.20 23.39
C GLY A 262 13.23 -11.62 23.77
N ASN A 263 13.12 -12.46 24.81
CA ASN A 263 11.86 -13.00 25.36
C ASN A 263 10.98 -11.94 26.08
N ASN A 264 11.01 -10.69 25.63
CA ASN A 264 10.20 -9.64 26.20
C ASN A 264 8.81 -9.67 25.55
N GLU A 265 7.92 -10.51 26.04
CA GLU A 265 6.54 -10.69 25.59
C GLU A 265 5.69 -9.39 25.56
N THR A 266 6.24 -8.29 26.11
CA THR A 266 5.54 -7.00 26.18
C THR A 266 5.71 -6.12 24.94
N ARG A 267 6.71 -6.38 24.09
CA ARG A 267 6.94 -5.61 22.86
C ARG A 267 6.41 -6.36 21.65
N LYS A 268 5.41 -5.82 20.99
CA LYS A 268 4.83 -6.37 19.76
C LYS A 268 5.74 -6.08 18.57
N ALA A 269 5.89 -7.04 17.66
CA ALA A 269 6.50 -6.81 16.34
C ALA A 269 5.68 -5.80 15.53
N TYR A 270 6.32 -5.04 14.64
CA TYR A 270 5.66 -4.03 13.80
C TYR A 270 6.44 -3.75 12.51
N GLY A 271 5.74 -3.28 11.49
CA GLY A 271 6.37 -2.67 10.33
C GLY A 271 6.81 -1.23 10.63
N ALA A 272 8.03 -0.89 10.27
CA ALA A 272 8.62 0.39 10.67
C ALA A 272 7.80 1.59 10.18
N PHE A 273 7.33 1.56 8.93
CA PHE A 273 6.50 2.64 8.40
C PHE A 273 5.10 2.69 9.03
N SER A 274 4.40 1.55 9.11
CA SER A 274 3.09 1.49 9.75
C SER A 274 3.13 2.03 11.18
N ASN A 275 4.14 1.60 11.95
CA ASN A 275 4.34 2.07 13.31
C ASN A 275 4.62 3.58 13.37
N SER A 276 5.46 4.10 12.47
CA SER A 276 5.78 5.54 12.45
C SER A 276 4.53 6.41 12.18
N ILE A 277 3.70 6.02 11.21
CA ILE A 277 2.41 6.68 10.94
C ILE A 277 1.51 6.62 12.17
N GLN A 278 1.39 5.46 12.81
CA GLN A 278 0.53 5.26 13.96
C GLN A 278 0.99 6.06 15.18
N MET A 279 2.31 6.17 15.41
CA MET A 279 2.88 6.99 16.49
C MET A 279 2.60 8.46 16.24
N VAL A 280 2.88 8.97 15.04
CA VAL A 280 2.58 10.37 14.68
C VAL A 280 1.11 10.68 14.89
N LEU A 281 0.21 9.78 14.46
CA LEU A 281 -1.23 9.96 14.63
C LEU A 281 -1.68 9.89 16.09
N ARG A 282 -1.01 9.17 16.98
CA ARG A 282 -1.33 9.10 18.41
C ARG A 282 -0.82 10.30 19.19
N GLU A 283 0.37 10.78 18.84
CA GLU A 283 1.05 11.85 19.57
C GLU A 283 0.56 13.25 19.18
N HIS A 284 -0.07 13.38 18.01
CA HIS A 284 -0.54 14.66 17.50
C HIS A 284 -2.07 14.78 17.57
N ASP A 285 -2.59 15.59 18.50
CA ASP A 285 -4.03 15.78 18.68
C ASP A 285 -4.70 16.61 17.57
N GLY A 286 -3.91 17.34 16.80
CA GLY A 286 -4.39 18.21 15.73
C GLY A 286 -4.67 17.49 14.42
N VAL A 287 -5.15 18.26 13.45
CA VAL A 287 -5.31 17.81 12.06
C VAL A 287 -3.95 17.89 11.36
N LEU A 288 -3.55 16.82 10.71
CA LEU A 288 -2.35 16.76 9.86
C LEU A 288 -2.75 16.66 8.40
N SER A 289 -2.06 17.37 7.51
CA SER A 289 -2.15 17.10 6.09
C SER A 289 -1.46 15.78 5.72
N ASN A 290 -1.77 15.22 4.54
CA ASN A 290 -1.07 14.04 4.04
C ASN A 290 0.44 14.29 3.96
N ARG A 291 0.85 15.48 3.53
CA ARG A 291 2.27 15.90 3.47
C ARG A 291 2.92 15.93 4.85
N GLU A 292 2.30 16.58 5.82
CA GLU A 292 2.83 16.69 7.19
C GLU A 292 2.97 15.32 7.84
N LEU A 293 1.99 14.43 7.63
CA LEU A 293 2.03 13.07 8.17
C LEU A 293 3.25 12.30 7.66
N VAL A 294 3.53 12.34 6.35
CA VAL A 294 4.69 11.65 5.76
C VAL A 294 6.01 12.28 6.20
N ILE A 295 6.10 13.62 6.28
CA ILE A 295 7.31 14.30 6.77
C ILE A 295 7.63 13.90 8.20
N ARG A 296 6.62 13.88 9.09
CA ARG A 296 6.80 13.47 10.50
C ARG A 296 7.16 11.99 10.62
N ALA A 297 6.54 11.11 9.81
CA ALA A 297 6.89 9.69 9.77
C ALA A 297 8.34 9.47 9.32
N ARG A 298 8.83 10.19 8.29
CA ARG A 298 10.24 10.17 7.87
C ARG A 298 11.19 10.55 9.01
N ARG A 299 10.88 11.64 9.72
CA ARG A 299 11.70 12.09 10.84
C ARG A 299 11.76 11.02 11.94
N LEU A 300 10.61 10.47 12.30
CA LEU A 300 10.53 9.44 13.33
C LEU A 300 11.31 8.17 12.94
N LEU A 301 11.23 7.75 11.67
CA LEU A 301 12.03 6.61 11.17
C LEU A 301 13.54 6.89 11.29
N LEU A 302 13.99 8.09 10.92
CA LEU A 302 15.39 8.48 11.07
C LEU A 302 15.82 8.45 12.54
N GLU A 303 15.02 8.99 13.46
CA GLU A 303 15.26 8.98 14.92
C GLU A 303 15.31 7.54 15.49
N GLN A 304 14.57 6.62 14.88
CA GLN A 304 14.55 5.20 15.24
C GLN A 304 15.67 4.38 14.57
N GLY A 305 16.55 5.00 13.79
CA GLY A 305 17.68 4.34 13.14
C GLY A 305 17.41 3.79 11.74
N PHE A 306 16.21 3.99 11.17
CA PHE A 306 15.87 3.57 9.80
C PHE A 306 16.29 4.59 8.74
N ALA A 307 17.55 4.98 8.74
CA ALA A 307 18.10 6.02 7.86
C ALA A 307 18.05 5.67 6.35
N GLN A 308 17.78 4.40 6.01
CA GLN A 308 17.72 3.91 4.63
C GLN A 308 16.27 3.69 4.15
N GLN A 309 15.28 4.08 4.95
CA GLN A 309 13.87 3.95 4.60
C GLN A 309 13.22 5.33 4.54
N HIS A 310 12.83 5.74 3.34
CA HIS A 310 12.26 7.06 3.07
C HIS A 310 10.82 6.95 2.56
N PRO A 311 9.82 7.03 3.43
CA PRO A 311 8.42 7.06 3.00
C PRO A 311 8.14 8.13 1.97
N CYS A 312 7.27 7.84 1.00
CA CYS A 312 6.91 8.73 -0.08
C CYS A 312 5.43 9.10 -0.07
N LEU A 313 5.09 10.21 -0.74
CA LEU A 313 3.72 10.66 -0.96
C LEU A 313 3.52 10.92 -2.44
N TYR A 314 2.50 10.27 -3.02
CA TYR A 314 2.07 10.44 -4.41
C TYR A 314 0.59 10.81 -4.42
N CYS A 315 0.29 12.00 -4.91
CA CYS A 315 -1.07 12.54 -5.08
C CYS A 315 -0.98 13.91 -5.78
N SER A 316 -2.13 14.57 -6.01
CA SER A 316 -2.13 15.96 -6.47
C SER A 316 -1.64 16.94 -5.39
N ASP A 317 -1.43 18.19 -5.82
CA ASP A 317 -1.06 19.28 -4.92
C ASP A 317 -2.15 19.53 -3.86
N ASP A 318 -3.42 19.50 -4.27
CA ASP A 318 -4.55 19.70 -3.35
C ASP A 318 -4.65 18.59 -2.32
N ASN A 319 -4.49 17.34 -2.74
CA ASN A 319 -4.51 16.19 -1.84
C ASN A 319 -3.29 16.15 -0.90
N ALA A 320 -2.14 16.66 -1.31
CA ALA A 320 -0.97 16.74 -0.42
C ALA A 320 -1.24 17.63 0.80
N GLU A 321 -1.91 18.74 0.60
CA GLU A 321 -2.26 19.70 1.66
C GLU A 321 -3.60 19.37 2.35
N ALA A 322 -4.40 18.47 1.78
CA ALA A 322 -5.66 18.04 2.38
C ALA A 322 -5.41 17.30 3.72
N PRO A 323 -6.34 17.46 4.68
CA PRO A 323 -6.28 16.72 5.94
C PRO A 323 -6.31 15.21 5.73
N PHE A 324 -5.43 14.47 6.38
CA PHE A 324 -5.40 13.01 6.34
C PHE A 324 -6.75 12.44 6.80
N LEU A 325 -7.42 11.68 5.95
CA LEU A 325 -8.73 11.04 6.16
C LEU A 325 -9.87 11.98 6.60
N TRP A 326 -9.70 13.28 6.51
CA TRP A 326 -10.75 14.26 6.82
C TRP A 326 -11.33 14.82 5.52
N GLN A 327 -12.65 14.91 5.46
CA GLN A 327 -13.30 15.60 4.34
C GLN A 327 -13.19 17.12 4.49
N THR A 328 -12.93 17.81 3.40
CA THR A 328 -12.88 19.27 3.28
C THR A 328 -14.24 19.96 3.49
N GLY A 329 -15.12 19.46 4.34
CA GLY A 329 -16.47 20.02 4.52
C GLY A 329 -16.95 20.21 5.96
N ASN A 330 -16.25 19.69 6.97
CA ASN A 330 -16.76 19.72 8.35
C ASN A 330 -15.69 20.01 9.42
N VAL A 331 -14.72 20.85 9.16
CA VAL A 331 -13.95 21.45 10.26
C VAL A 331 -14.81 22.58 10.83
N LYS A 332 -15.66 22.27 11.80
CA LYS A 332 -16.07 23.29 12.78
C LYS A 332 -14.82 23.63 13.56
N ILE A 333 -14.14 24.69 13.17
CA ILE A 333 -13.16 25.36 14.03
C ILE A 333 -13.99 25.85 15.21
N ASN A 334 -13.94 25.14 16.34
CA ASN A 334 -14.33 25.69 17.62
C ASN A 334 -13.29 26.77 17.98
N SER A 335 -13.49 27.97 17.44
CA SER A 335 -12.92 29.18 17.99
C SER A 335 -13.65 29.47 19.29
N THR A 336 -13.15 28.93 20.38
CA THR A 336 -13.45 29.49 21.70
C THR A 336 -12.24 30.32 22.10
N LEU A 337 -12.47 31.62 22.14
CA LEU A 337 -11.66 32.68 22.76
C LEU A 337 -11.27 32.32 24.19
#